data_e5d6f70b9bd67d58a34dc3c703dd9376
#
_entry.id   e5d6f70b9bd67d58a34dc3c703dd9376
#
_cell.length_a   1.000
_cell.length_b   1.000
_cell.length_c   1.000
_cell.angle_alpha   90.00
_cell.angle_beta   90.00
_cell.angle_gamma   90.00
#
_symmetry.space_group_name_H-M   'P 1'
#
loop_
_entity.id
_entity.type
_entity.pdbx_description
1 polymer ?
#
loop_
_entity_poly.entity_id
_entity_poly.type
_entity_poly.pdbx_seq_one_letter_code
_entity_poly.pdbx_strand_id
1 'polypeptide(L)'
;TYNMIEFVKYLPKHVLSALKGLQRHMAMTISSVSAVSVTLLLMALFFVIAGNVENFTQHVEGDLKIHVAIDSIANQDAITAMEKEIAKMQDVAAVHFSSKEEELDALIKESGSVFQRYKDKNPMPNVFIVEVKEASKIPSVTKALNAIDGIEKAEYGGESIQHMIDTFSFIRSSGFIFVLALSLIALFL
;
A
#
# COMPACT_ATOMS: atom_id res chain seq x y z
N THR A 1 20.67 -46.39 19.71
CA THR A 1 19.32 -46.92 19.32
C THR A 1 18.50 -47.33 20.55
N TYR A 2 19.15 -47.77 21.62
CA TYR A 2 18.49 -48.26 22.86
C TYR A 2 17.77 -47.13 23.62
N ASN A 3 18.35 -45.94 23.67
CA ASN A 3 17.82 -44.81 24.43
C ASN A 3 16.54 -44.21 23.85
N MET A 4 16.30 -44.33 22.55
CA MET A 4 15.14 -43.75 21.91
C MET A 4 13.86 -44.56 22.13
N ILE A 5 13.99 -45.88 22.17
CA ILE A 5 12.86 -46.81 22.44
C ILE A 5 12.41 -46.69 23.90
N GLU A 6 13.33 -46.57 24.83
CA GLU A 6 13.02 -46.32 26.25
C GLU A 6 12.36 -44.95 26.46
N PHE A 7 12.85 -43.94 25.80
CA PHE A 7 12.26 -42.59 25.85
C PHE A 7 10.78 -42.59 25.39
N VAL A 8 10.49 -43.25 24.26
CA VAL A 8 9.11 -43.35 23.72
C VAL A 8 8.21 -44.13 24.70
N LYS A 9 8.71 -45.16 25.35
CA LYS A 9 7.96 -45.98 26.34
C LYS A 9 7.58 -45.21 27.60
N TYR A 10 8.42 -44.26 28.04
CA TYR A 10 8.17 -43.44 29.23
C TYR A 10 7.48 -42.10 28.93
N LEU A 11 7.35 -41.72 27.62
CA LEU A 11 6.71 -40.49 27.19
C LEU A 11 5.31 -40.27 27.82
N PRO A 12 4.39 -41.25 27.84
CA PRO A 12 3.08 -41.07 28.44
C PRO A 12 3.12 -40.78 29.94
N LYS A 13 4.10 -41.37 30.68
CA LYS A 13 4.28 -41.10 32.12
C LYS A 13 4.80 -39.67 32.34
N HIS A 14 5.71 -39.20 31.51
CA HIS A 14 6.24 -37.82 31.59
C HIS A 14 5.16 -36.81 31.25
N VAL A 15 4.35 -37.07 30.25
CA VAL A 15 3.21 -36.20 29.89
C VAL A 15 2.19 -36.14 31.02
N LEU A 16 1.85 -37.28 31.63
CA LEU A 16 0.91 -37.33 32.75
C LEU A 16 1.44 -36.60 34.00
N SER A 17 2.74 -36.75 34.28
CA SER A 17 3.39 -36.01 35.37
C SER A 17 3.44 -34.50 35.13
N ALA A 18 3.71 -34.11 33.92
CA ALA A 18 3.67 -32.69 33.50
C ALA A 18 2.26 -32.10 33.66
N LEU A 19 1.22 -32.80 33.20
CA LEU A 19 -0.17 -32.38 33.36
C LEU A 19 -0.57 -32.24 34.83
N LYS A 20 -0.15 -33.18 35.70
CA LYS A 20 -0.38 -33.09 37.16
C LYS A 20 0.38 -31.89 37.76
N GLY A 21 1.59 -31.59 37.29
CA GLY A 21 2.35 -30.39 37.66
C GLY A 21 1.64 -29.10 37.31
N LEU A 22 1.07 -29.03 36.11
CA LEU A 22 0.26 -27.90 35.64
C LEU A 22 -0.98 -27.68 36.52
N GLN A 23 -1.68 -28.77 36.89
CA GLN A 23 -2.83 -28.67 37.80
C GLN A 23 -2.45 -28.22 39.21
N ARG A 24 -1.28 -28.64 39.70
CA ARG A 24 -0.80 -28.29 41.05
C ARG A 24 -0.47 -26.79 41.18
N HIS A 25 -0.06 -26.16 40.06
CA HIS A 25 0.33 -24.73 40.01
C HIS A 25 -0.58 -23.94 39.05
N MET A 26 -1.89 -24.14 39.16
CA MET A 26 -2.88 -23.59 38.25
C MET A 26 -2.75 -22.06 38.01
N ALA A 27 -2.53 -21.28 39.06
CA ALA A 27 -2.40 -19.84 38.94
C ALA A 27 -1.21 -19.43 38.06
N MET A 28 -0.05 -20.09 38.24
CA MET A 28 1.15 -19.82 37.43
C MET A 28 0.95 -20.32 35.99
N THR A 29 0.33 -21.48 35.82
CA THR A 29 0.03 -22.04 34.49
C THR A 29 -0.92 -21.14 33.71
N ILE A 30 -2.01 -20.68 34.32
CA ILE A 30 -2.98 -19.78 33.70
C ILE A 30 -2.30 -18.46 33.30
N SER A 31 -1.47 -17.90 34.18
CA SER A 31 -0.72 -16.69 33.88
C SER A 31 0.20 -16.84 32.66
N SER A 32 1.01 -17.90 32.62
CA SER A 32 1.92 -18.16 31.50
C SER A 32 1.18 -18.45 30.20
N VAL A 33 0.15 -19.30 30.23
CA VAL A 33 -0.67 -19.60 29.05
C VAL A 33 -1.36 -18.35 28.53
N SER A 34 -1.91 -17.52 29.43
CA SER A 34 -2.54 -16.26 29.02
C SER A 34 -1.55 -15.30 28.37
N ALA A 35 -0.35 -15.15 28.93
CA ALA A 35 0.68 -14.28 28.37
C ALA A 35 1.10 -14.73 26.96
N VAL A 36 1.37 -16.03 26.78
CA VAL A 36 1.73 -16.60 25.46
C VAL A 36 0.56 -16.45 24.47
N SER A 37 -0.67 -16.75 24.93
CA SER A 37 -1.86 -16.64 24.07
C SER A 37 -2.10 -15.23 23.58
N VAL A 38 -1.97 -14.22 24.44
CA VAL A 38 -2.10 -12.80 24.06
C VAL A 38 -1.01 -12.41 23.06
N THR A 39 0.24 -12.84 23.28
CA THR A 39 1.34 -12.56 22.37
C THR A 39 1.11 -13.16 20.99
N LEU A 40 0.67 -14.43 20.92
CA LEU A 40 0.36 -15.09 19.65
C LEU A 40 -0.82 -14.45 18.93
N LEU A 41 -1.84 -14.02 19.68
CA LEU A 41 -3.02 -13.34 19.14
C LEU A 41 -2.63 -11.99 18.53
N LEU A 42 -1.81 -11.20 19.23
CA LEU A 42 -1.30 -9.93 18.72
C LEU A 42 -0.43 -10.13 17.47
N MET A 43 0.41 -11.16 17.47
CA MET A 43 1.24 -11.51 16.31
C MET A 43 0.37 -11.92 15.11
N ALA A 44 -0.63 -12.77 15.32
CA ALA A 44 -1.56 -13.19 14.27
C ALA A 44 -2.34 -11.98 13.71
N LEU A 45 -2.86 -11.12 14.59
CA LEU A 45 -3.55 -9.89 14.19
C LEU A 45 -2.64 -8.99 13.35
N PHE A 46 -1.39 -8.83 13.78
CA PHE A 46 -0.41 -8.04 13.02
C PHE A 46 -0.17 -8.62 11.61
N PHE A 47 0.00 -9.93 11.46
CA PHE A 47 0.17 -10.56 10.14
C PHE A 47 -1.06 -10.40 9.25
N VAL A 48 -2.27 -10.49 9.81
CA VAL A 48 -3.50 -10.24 9.07
C VAL A 48 -3.54 -8.79 8.57
N ILE A 49 -3.24 -7.83 9.43
CA ILE A 49 -3.23 -6.41 9.05
C ILE A 49 -2.14 -6.16 7.99
N ALA A 50 -0.91 -6.63 8.22
CA ALA A 50 0.20 -6.42 7.30
C ALA A 50 -0.07 -7.01 5.90
N GLY A 51 -0.64 -8.22 5.82
CA GLY A 51 -1.00 -8.85 4.56
C GLY A 51 -2.15 -8.14 3.84
N ASN A 52 -3.11 -7.59 4.57
CA ASN A 52 -4.19 -6.81 3.97
C ASN A 52 -3.73 -5.44 3.49
N VAL A 53 -2.82 -4.79 4.23
CA VAL A 53 -2.20 -3.52 3.81
C VAL A 53 -1.43 -3.70 2.51
N GLU A 54 -0.65 -4.77 2.35
CA GLU A 54 0.07 -5.08 1.11
C GLU A 54 -0.89 -5.18 -0.09
N ASN A 55 -1.95 -5.98 0.05
CA ASN A 55 -2.95 -6.15 -1.01
C ASN A 55 -3.69 -4.84 -1.32
N PHE A 56 -4.01 -4.04 -0.29
CA PHE A 56 -4.66 -2.75 -0.46
C PHE A 56 -3.73 -1.76 -1.18
N THR A 57 -2.46 -1.69 -0.77
CA THR A 57 -1.47 -0.81 -1.39
C THR A 57 -1.26 -1.17 -2.86
N GLN A 58 -1.11 -2.46 -3.21
CA GLN A 58 -0.97 -2.90 -4.60
C GLN A 58 -2.20 -2.56 -5.46
N HIS A 59 -3.42 -2.65 -4.91
CA HIS A 59 -4.64 -2.27 -5.62
C HIS A 59 -4.72 -0.76 -5.85
N VAL A 60 -4.44 0.03 -4.83
CA VAL A 60 -4.44 1.51 -4.94
C VAL A 60 -3.32 2.00 -5.86
N GLU A 61 -2.13 1.39 -5.78
CA GLU A 61 -1.01 1.71 -6.66
C GLU A 61 -1.30 1.33 -8.13
N GLY A 62 -2.01 0.23 -8.38
CA GLY A 62 -2.38 -0.20 -9.74
C GLY A 62 -3.38 0.73 -10.44
N ASP A 63 -4.19 1.45 -9.67
CA ASP A 63 -5.17 2.43 -10.19
C ASP A 63 -4.63 3.86 -10.23
N LEU A 64 -3.41 4.09 -9.73
CA LEU A 64 -2.81 5.44 -9.71
C LEU A 64 -2.33 5.84 -11.10
N LYS A 65 -3.04 6.81 -11.66
CA LYS A 65 -2.69 7.48 -12.90
C LYS A 65 -2.08 8.83 -12.59
N ILE A 66 -1.04 9.21 -13.33
CA ILE A 66 -0.47 10.55 -13.22
C ILE A 66 -1.29 11.47 -14.12
N HIS A 67 -1.92 12.47 -13.51
CA HIS A 67 -2.60 13.53 -14.21
C HIS A 67 -1.62 14.67 -14.52
N VAL A 68 -1.40 14.93 -15.78
CA VAL A 68 -0.45 15.91 -16.27
C VAL A 68 -1.19 17.06 -16.91
N ALA A 69 -1.35 18.16 -16.18
CA ALA A 69 -1.98 19.37 -16.71
C ALA A 69 -1.08 20.03 -17.76
N ILE A 70 -1.65 20.32 -18.90
CA ILE A 70 -0.96 20.94 -20.04
C ILE A 70 -1.18 22.44 -19.93
N ASP A 71 -0.14 23.23 -20.23
CA ASP A 71 -0.25 24.70 -20.30
C ASP A 71 -1.33 25.10 -21.31
N SER A 72 -2.20 26.00 -20.89
CA SER A 72 -3.31 26.52 -21.70
C SER A 72 -2.87 27.22 -23.02
N ILE A 73 -1.58 27.57 -23.12
CA ILE A 73 -0.99 28.22 -24.29
C ILE A 73 -0.53 27.18 -25.34
N ALA A 74 -0.45 25.89 -24.98
CA ALA A 74 0.05 24.84 -25.88
C ALA A 74 -0.89 24.66 -27.09
N ASN A 75 -0.31 24.74 -28.30
CA ASN A 75 -1.02 24.43 -29.52
C ASN A 75 -1.08 22.91 -29.78
N GLN A 76 -1.91 22.49 -30.74
CA GLN A 76 -2.13 21.06 -31.04
C GLN A 76 -0.85 20.32 -31.43
N ASP A 77 0.08 20.98 -32.13
CA ASP A 77 1.35 20.40 -32.53
C ASP A 77 2.26 20.15 -31.31
N ALA A 78 2.28 21.09 -30.36
CA ALA A 78 3.00 20.93 -29.10
C ALA A 78 2.41 19.80 -28.24
N ILE A 79 1.08 19.69 -28.15
CA ILE A 79 0.40 18.59 -27.45
C ILE A 79 0.81 17.24 -28.04
N THR A 80 0.79 17.12 -29.39
CA THR A 80 1.18 15.87 -30.06
C THR A 80 2.67 15.55 -29.88
N ALA A 81 3.52 16.57 -29.81
CA ALA A 81 4.94 16.39 -29.56
C ALA A 81 5.20 15.89 -28.11
N MET A 82 4.54 16.51 -27.12
CA MET A 82 4.62 16.11 -25.72
C MET A 82 4.10 14.69 -25.51
N GLU A 83 2.97 14.31 -26.14
CA GLU A 83 2.43 12.94 -26.06
C GLU A 83 3.45 11.92 -26.53
N LYS A 84 4.13 12.18 -27.66
CA LYS A 84 5.18 11.30 -28.20
C LYS A 84 6.42 11.24 -27.31
N GLU A 85 6.77 12.33 -26.67
CA GLU A 85 7.90 12.42 -25.75
C GLU A 85 7.60 11.59 -24.48
N ILE A 86 6.44 11.79 -23.87
CA ILE A 86 6.00 11.06 -22.69
C ILE A 86 5.90 9.54 -23.01
N ALA A 87 5.32 9.18 -24.14
CA ALA A 87 5.18 7.77 -24.56
C ALA A 87 6.52 7.04 -24.77
N LYS A 88 7.61 7.76 -25.00
CA LYS A 88 8.95 7.18 -25.14
C LYS A 88 9.68 6.98 -23.81
N MET A 89 9.16 7.48 -22.70
CA MET A 89 9.78 7.30 -21.39
C MET A 89 9.77 5.83 -20.99
N GLN A 90 10.88 5.34 -20.46
CA GLN A 90 11.12 3.91 -20.21
C GLN A 90 10.06 3.28 -19.27
N ASP A 91 9.62 4.03 -18.26
CA ASP A 91 8.73 3.53 -17.20
C ASP A 91 7.25 3.84 -17.48
N VAL A 92 6.92 4.48 -18.59
CA VAL A 92 5.55 4.79 -19.02
C VAL A 92 4.97 3.57 -19.76
N ALA A 93 3.76 3.16 -19.36
CA ALA A 93 3.01 2.08 -19.99
C ALA A 93 2.07 2.58 -21.08
N ALA A 94 1.32 3.66 -20.79
CA ALA A 94 0.39 4.27 -21.73
C ALA A 94 0.25 5.77 -21.43
N VAL A 95 -0.11 6.53 -22.47
CA VAL A 95 -0.46 7.96 -22.36
C VAL A 95 -1.80 8.15 -23.04
N HIS A 96 -2.71 8.80 -22.39
CA HIS A 96 -4.02 9.13 -22.92
C HIS A 96 -4.27 10.61 -22.78
N PHE A 97 -4.61 11.29 -23.90
CA PHE A 97 -5.01 12.68 -23.87
C PHE A 97 -6.47 12.79 -23.49
N SER A 98 -6.78 13.67 -22.55
CA SER A 98 -8.14 14.04 -22.15
C SER A 98 -8.31 15.56 -22.31
N SER A 99 -9.34 15.95 -23.03
CA SER A 99 -9.66 17.34 -23.23
C SER A 99 -10.29 17.93 -21.96
N LYS A 100 -10.18 19.24 -21.81
CA LYS A 100 -10.84 19.98 -20.70
C LYS A 100 -12.36 19.74 -20.65
N GLU A 101 -12.98 19.44 -21.76
CA GLU A 101 -14.41 19.11 -21.86
C GLU A 101 -14.68 17.72 -21.28
N GLU A 102 -13.86 16.73 -21.62
CA GLU A 102 -13.93 15.36 -21.08
C GLU A 102 -13.66 15.33 -19.58
N GLU A 103 -12.67 16.08 -19.11
CA GLU A 103 -12.36 16.21 -17.68
C GLU A 103 -13.53 16.81 -16.89
N LEU A 104 -14.17 17.88 -17.43
CA LEU A 104 -15.34 18.47 -16.79
C LEU A 104 -16.52 17.50 -16.77
N ASP A 105 -16.77 16.79 -17.87
CA ASP A 105 -17.85 15.80 -17.93
C ASP A 105 -17.61 14.60 -16.99
N ALA A 106 -16.37 14.16 -16.84
CA ALA A 106 -15.97 13.15 -15.86
C ALA A 106 -16.24 13.65 -14.43
N LEU A 107 -15.81 14.88 -14.12
CA LEU A 107 -16.03 15.49 -12.81
C LEU A 107 -17.54 15.65 -12.48
N ILE A 108 -18.35 16.03 -13.47
CA ILE A 108 -19.82 16.11 -13.30
C ILE A 108 -20.43 14.74 -13.01
N LYS A 109 -19.96 13.68 -13.68
CA LYS A 109 -20.46 12.31 -13.46
C LYS A 109 -20.11 11.80 -12.07
N GLU A 110 -18.92 12.11 -11.59
CA GLU A 110 -18.39 11.62 -10.30
C GLU A 110 -18.93 12.44 -9.12
N SER A 111 -18.88 13.77 -9.23
CA SER A 111 -19.19 14.70 -8.12
C SER A 111 -20.59 15.34 -8.21
N GLY A 112 -21.37 15.01 -9.25
CA GLY A 112 -22.75 15.44 -9.43
C GLY A 112 -22.92 16.81 -10.07
N SER A 113 -24.18 17.28 -10.10
CA SER A 113 -24.63 18.46 -10.85
C SER A 113 -24.06 19.81 -10.39
N VAL A 114 -23.35 19.84 -9.27
CA VAL A 114 -22.74 21.09 -8.73
C VAL A 114 -21.77 21.73 -9.73
N PHE A 115 -21.11 20.90 -10.54
CA PHE A 115 -20.11 21.35 -11.52
C PHE A 115 -20.70 21.70 -12.88
N GLN A 116 -22.00 21.44 -13.13
CA GLN A 116 -22.65 21.76 -14.40
C GLN A 116 -22.61 23.26 -14.77
N ARG A 117 -22.56 24.16 -13.78
CA ARG A 117 -22.44 25.60 -13.96
C ARG A 117 -21.15 26.03 -14.67
N TYR A 118 -20.15 25.15 -14.74
CA TYR A 118 -18.87 25.42 -15.38
C TYR A 118 -18.83 25.05 -16.87
N LYS A 119 -19.93 24.49 -17.42
CA LYS A 119 -19.99 24.11 -18.84
C LYS A 119 -19.81 25.30 -19.79
N ASP A 120 -20.32 26.46 -19.41
CA ASP A 120 -20.23 27.67 -20.24
C ASP A 120 -18.84 28.34 -20.17
N LYS A 121 -18.13 28.16 -19.07
CA LYS A 121 -16.79 28.69 -18.85
C LYS A 121 -15.95 27.64 -18.10
N ASN A 122 -15.47 26.69 -18.85
CA ASN A 122 -14.71 25.55 -18.31
C ASN A 122 -13.32 26.00 -17.83
N PRO A 123 -13.02 25.91 -16.53
CA PRO A 123 -11.72 26.25 -15.96
C PRO A 123 -10.70 25.09 -15.99
N MET A 124 -11.11 23.90 -16.46
CA MET A 124 -10.22 22.73 -16.48
C MET A 124 -9.14 22.89 -17.55
N PRO A 125 -7.90 22.46 -17.28
CA PRO A 125 -6.88 22.33 -18.31
C PRO A 125 -7.12 21.08 -19.16
N ASN A 126 -6.48 21.01 -20.33
CA ASN A 126 -6.26 19.73 -20.98
C ASN A 126 -5.25 18.90 -20.16
N VAL A 127 -5.42 17.57 -20.10
CA VAL A 127 -4.54 16.72 -19.32
C VAL A 127 -4.06 15.52 -20.13
N PHE A 128 -2.86 15.04 -19.83
CA PHE A 128 -2.48 13.67 -20.15
C PHE A 128 -2.70 12.78 -18.92
N ILE A 129 -3.34 11.65 -19.12
CA ILE A 129 -3.44 10.59 -18.14
C ILE A 129 -2.33 9.59 -18.46
N VAL A 130 -1.32 9.53 -17.60
CA VAL A 130 -0.12 8.70 -17.81
C VAL A 130 -0.19 7.49 -16.90
N GLU A 131 -0.15 6.30 -17.48
CA GLU A 131 -0.04 5.03 -16.78
C GLU A 131 1.41 4.61 -16.70
N VAL A 132 1.84 4.15 -15.54
CA VAL A 132 3.22 3.74 -15.26
C VAL A 132 3.30 2.22 -15.18
N LYS A 133 4.38 1.62 -15.67
CA LYS A 133 4.57 0.16 -15.66
C LYS A 133 4.64 -0.43 -14.26
N GLU A 134 5.20 0.32 -13.31
CA GLU A 134 5.33 -0.08 -11.91
C GLU A 134 4.97 1.09 -11.01
N ALA A 135 4.16 0.83 -9.98
CA ALA A 135 3.74 1.84 -9.01
C ALA A 135 4.92 2.51 -8.28
N SER A 136 5.98 1.75 -8.02
CA SER A 136 7.23 2.25 -7.40
C SER A 136 7.92 3.35 -8.23
N LYS A 137 7.61 3.46 -9.52
CA LYS A 137 8.19 4.44 -10.46
C LYS A 137 7.37 5.72 -10.56
N ILE A 138 6.15 5.76 -10.01
CA ILE A 138 5.28 6.92 -10.08
C ILE A 138 5.98 8.21 -9.61
N PRO A 139 6.65 8.27 -8.45
CA PRO A 139 7.30 9.51 -8.01
C PRO A 139 8.40 9.98 -8.95
N SER A 140 9.20 9.06 -9.49
CA SER A 140 10.30 9.39 -10.42
C SER A 140 9.78 9.84 -11.77
N VAL A 141 8.73 9.19 -12.29
CA VAL A 141 8.08 9.56 -13.55
C VAL A 141 7.39 10.92 -13.40
N THR A 142 6.65 11.15 -12.31
CA THR A 142 6.01 12.44 -12.04
C THR A 142 7.02 13.59 -11.99
N LYS A 143 8.17 13.36 -11.35
CA LYS A 143 9.26 14.35 -11.33
C LYS A 143 9.83 14.63 -12.72
N ALA A 144 9.99 13.59 -13.53
CA ALA A 144 10.47 13.74 -14.91
C ALA A 144 9.44 14.45 -15.79
N LEU A 145 8.14 14.17 -15.64
CA LEU A 145 7.06 14.85 -16.34
C LEU A 145 7.01 16.35 -16.01
N ASN A 146 7.16 16.72 -14.74
CA ASN A 146 7.22 18.13 -14.34
C ASN A 146 8.43 18.90 -14.88
N ALA A 147 9.41 18.21 -15.47
CA ALA A 147 10.58 18.84 -16.11
C ALA A 147 10.40 19.09 -17.62
N ILE A 148 9.31 18.59 -18.21
CA ILE A 148 9.01 18.76 -19.65
C ILE A 148 8.41 20.15 -19.87
N ASP A 149 8.92 20.86 -20.85
CA ASP A 149 8.42 22.19 -21.24
C ASP A 149 6.99 22.09 -21.82
N GLY A 150 6.10 22.96 -21.38
CA GLY A 150 4.67 22.94 -21.76
C GLY A 150 3.78 22.11 -20.82
N ILE A 151 4.34 21.46 -19.78
CA ILE A 151 3.59 20.84 -18.69
C ILE A 151 3.48 21.86 -17.55
N GLU A 152 2.25 22.21 -17.19
CA GLU A 152 1.97 23.10 -16.06
C GLU A 152 2.21 22.39 -14.74
N LYS A 153 1.68 21.16 -14.59
CA LYS A 153 1.79 20.35 -13.37
C LYS A 153 1.49 18.90 -13.66
N ALA A 154 2.33 18.00 -13.15
CA ALA A 154 2.06 16.58 -13.11
C ALA A 154 1.85 16.15 -11.66
N GLU A 155 0.73 15.49 -11.39
CA GLU A 155 0.33 15.01 -10.06
C GLU A 155 -0.21 13.58 -10.14
N TYR A 156 0.00 12.80 -9.09
CA TYR A 156 -0.61 11.50 -8.95
C TYR A 156 -1.31 11.42 -7.59
N GLY A 157 -2.58 11.03 -7.58
CA GLY A 157 -3.34 10.71 -6.39
C GLY A 157 -3.44 11.77 -5.28
N GLY A 158 -2.86 12.97 -5.49
CA GLY A 158 -2.76 14.05 -4.51
C GLY A 158 -1.81 13.77 -3.34
N GLU A 159 -1.44 14.82 -2.59
CA GLU A 159 -0.58 14.73 -1.39
C GLU A 159 -1.14 13.74 -0.35
N SER A 160 -2.46 13.62 -0.25
CA SER A 160 -3.13 12.72 0.71
C SER A 160 -2.80 11.27 0.48
N ILE A 161 -2.70 10.81 -0.78
CA ILE A 161 -2.38 9.42 -1.11
C ILE A 161 -0.90 9.15 -0.84
N GLN A 162 -0.01 10.10 -1.15
CA GLN A 162 1.40 9.97 -0.84
C GLN A 162 1.63 9.81 0.67
N HIS A 163 0.98 10.64 1.49
CA HIS A 163 1.04 10.51 2.95
C HIS A 163 0.49 9.18 3.46
N MET A 164 -0.55 8.64 2.80
CA MET A 164 -1.06 7.31 3.15
C MET A 164 -0.03 6.21 2.83
N ILE A 165 0.57 6.22 1.65
CA ILE A 165 1.60 5.25 1.25
C ILE A 165 2.79 5.30 2.20
N ASP A 166 3.29 6.48 2.52
CA ASP A 166 4.41 6.68 3.45
C ASP A 166 4.06 6.19 4.86
N THR A 167 2.84 6.47 5.33
CA THR A 167 2.34 6.00 6.63
C THR A 167 2.24 4.47 6.67
N PHE A 168 1.72 3.83 5.64
CA PHE A 168 1.64 2.37 5.56
C PHE A 168 3.02 1.71 5.51
N SER A 169 3.97 2.29 4.76
CA SER A 169 5.36 1.84 4.72
C SER A 169 6.02 1.91 6.10
N PHE A 170 5.79 3.00 6.84
CA PHE A 170 6.27 3.16 8.21
C PHE A 170 5.65 2.13 9.17
N ILE A 171 4.34 1.91 9.10
CA ILE A 171 3.63 0.91 9.92
C ILE A 171 4.17 -0.49 9.65
N ARG A 172 4.39 -0.86 8.39
CA ARG A 172 4.96 -2.15 7.99
C ARG A 172 6.36 -2.35 8.56
N SER A 173 7.23 -1.37 8.42
CA SER A 173 8.62 -1.43 8.90
C SER A 173 8.69 -1.49 10.43
N SER A 174 7.95 -0.61 11.12
CA SER A 174 7.91 -0.55 12.58
C SER A 174 7.24 -1.79 13.18
N GLY A 175 6.20 -2.31 12.53
CA GLY A 175 5.49 -3.51 12.94
C GLY A 175 6.35 -4.76 12.91
N PHE A 176 7.25 -4.90 11.93
CA PHE A 176 8.19 -6.03 11.88
C PHE A 176 9.11 -6.03 13.11
N ILE A 177 9.64 -4.87 13.50
CA ILE A 177 10.48 -4.70 14.69
C ILE A 177 9.68 -5.05 15.95
N PHE A 178 8.42 -4.63 16.03
CA PHE A 178 7.53 -4.91 17.14
C PHE A 178 7.25 -6.42 17.31
N VAL A 179 6.95 -7.11 16.20
CA VAL A 179 6.74 -8.58 16.20
C VAL A 179 8.01 -9.31 16.65
N LEU A 180 9.18 -8.87 16.19
CA LEU A 180 10.46 -9.47 16.57
C LEU A 180 10.73 -9.29 18.07
N ALA A 181 10.45 -8.11 18.62
CA ALA A 181 10.55 -7.84 20.06
C ALA A 181 9.59 -8.71 20.87
N LEU A 182 8.31 -8.82 20.47
CA LEU A 182 7.34 -9.69 21.13
C LEU A 182 7.75 -11.17 21.08
N SER A 183 8.31 -11.62 19.95
CA SER A 183 8.81 -12.99 19.80
C SER A 183 9.95 -13.30 20.76
N LEU A 184 10.87 -12.34 20.94
CA LEU A 184 11.95 -12.48 21.91
C LEU A 184 11.41 -12.54 23.35
N ILE A 185 10.46 -11.68 23.71
CA ILE A 185 9.83 -11.72 25.04
C ILE A 185 9.13 -13.06 25.27
N ALA A 186 8.40 -13.57 24.29
CA ALA A 186 7.72 -14.87 24.38
C ALA A 186 8.70 -16.04 24.52
N LEU A 187 9.92 -15.93 23.99
CA LEU A 187 10.95 -16.95 24.12
C LEU A 187 11.55 -17.00 25.53
N PHE A 188 11.61 -15.86 26.23
CA PHE A 188 12.17 -15.75 27.58
C PHE A 188 11.13 -15.94 28.70
N LEU A 189 9.84 -15.98 28.37
CA LEU A 189 8.75 -16.20 29.33
C LEU A 189 8.42 -17.68 29.50
#